data_0516c9ab091ba3d7a71a0693c5ba4acd
#
_entry.id   0516c9ab091ba3d7a71a0693c5ba4acd
#
_cell.length_a   1.000
_cell.length_b   1.000
_cell.length_c   1.000
_cell.angle_alpha   90.00
_cell.angle_beta   90.00
_cell.angle_gamma   90.00
#
_symmetry.space_group_name_H-M   'P 1'
#
loop_
_entity.id
_entity.type
_entity.pdbx_description
1 polymer ?
#
loop_
_entity_poly.entity_id
_entity_poly.type
_entity_poly.pdbx_seq_one_letter_code
_entity_poly.pdbx_strand_id
1 'polypeptide(L)'
;MNLFEDTNPRALKDLLTEIHNRVAVLPDFQRDFVWEPSATQELIVSIANNYPAGSILRVRDAKRVFAAREFEGAPPLDGTKHTFLVLDGQQRMTSLYQAFYGVGEHRYFLDLNKLIDGTDFEEAIFHVRASTKWAKAREDFDLQADELLLPLSVLKGGAGGFGQWSRKAARRLDNEKRIKLEDALDLIESKWIQAIDDYHSPVVTLSDKTE
;
A
#
# COMPACT_ATOMS: atom_id res chain seq x y z
N MET A 1 15.91 2.26 -32.91
CA MET A 1 16.09 2.78 -31.55
C MET A 1 15.11 2.08 -30.63
N ASN A 2 15.53 1.45 -29.52
CA ASN A 2 14.62 0.79 -28.61
C ASN A 2 14.24 1.76 -27.51
N LEU A 3 12.98 2.22 -27.53
CA LEU A 3 12.43 3.13 -26.50
C LEU A 3 12.23 2.41 -25.15
N PHE A 4 12.09 1.08 -25.19
CA PHE A 4 11.91 0.29 -23.97
C PHE A 4 13.27 -0.09 -23.39
N GLU A 5 13.50 0.28 -22.16
CA GLU A 5 14.66 -0.17 -21.38
C GLU A 5 14.36 -1.51 -20.74
N ASP A 6 13.15 -1.66 -20.15
CA ASP A 6 12.78 -2.78 -19.33
C ASP A 6 11.25 -2.98 -19.31
N THR A 7 10.81 -4.22 -19.25
CA THR A 7 9.40 -4.60 -19.06
C THR A 7 9.37 -5.80 -18.13
N ASN A 8 9.42 -5.54 -16.82
CA ASN A 8 9.51 -6.59 -15.80
C ASN A 8 8.46 -6.37 -14.70
N PRO A 9 7.89 -7.45 -14.15
CA PRO A 9 7.13 -7.35 -12.92
C PRO A 9 8.01 -6.87 -11.76
N ARG A 10 7.48 -5.96 -10.93
CA ARG A 10 8.15 -5.43 -9.74
C ARG A 10 7.27 -5.64 -8.52
N ALA A 11 7.86 -6.05 -7.43
CA ALA A 11 7.14 -6.20 -6.17
C ALA A 11 6.50 -4.87 -5.75
N LEU A 12 5.25 -4.90 -5.34
CA LEU A 12 4.52 -3.70 -4.90
C LEU A 12 5.28 -2.98 -3.78
N LYS A 13 5.79 -3.70 -2.80
CA LYS A 13 6.55 -3.15 -1.67
C LYS A 13 7.79 -2.37 -2.12
N ASP A 14 8.48 -2.83 -3.19
CA ASP A 14 9.64 -2.14 -3.72
C ASP A 14 9.24 -0.83 -4.41
N LEU A 15 8.15 -0.86 -5.18
CA LEU A 15 7.60 0.33 -5.83
C LEU A 15 7.16 1.39 -4.82
N LEU A 16 6.50 0.99 -3.74
CA LEU A 16 6.12 1.91 -2.67
C LEU A 16 7.34 2.45 -1.91
N THR A 17 8.38 1.64 -1.76
CA THR A 17 9.67 2.06 -1.18
C THR A 17 10.41 3.04 -2.10
N GLU A 18 10.38 2.83 -3.42
CA GLU A 18 10.93 3.78 -4.39
C GLU A 18 10.25 5.16 -4.28
N ILE A 19 8.91 5.21 -4.08
CA ILE A 19 8.17 6.45 -3.82
C ILE A 19 8.64 7.10 -2.50
N HIS A 20 8.68 6.34 -1.42
CA HIS A 20 9.08 6.85 -0.10
C HIS A 20 10.48 7.44 -0.11
N ASN A 21 11.40 6.79 -0.81
CA ASN A 21 12.79 7.22 -0.95
C ASN A 21 12.99 8.26 -2.06
N ARG A 22 11.92 8.74 -2.70
CA ARG A 22 11.99 9.75 -3.78
C ARG A 22 12.76 9.28 -5.01
N VAL A 23 12.93 7.96 -5.19
CA VAL A 23 13.53 7.34 -6.36
C VAL A 23 12.58 7.40 -7.54
N ALA A 24 11.28 7.15 -7.29
CA ALA A 24 10.19 7.32 -8.24
C ALA A 24 9.34 8.52 -7.81
N VAL A 25 9.10 9.44 -8.75
CA VAL A 25 8.37 10.70 -8.53
C VAL A 25 7.41 10.96 -9.70
N LEU A 26 6.64 12.04 -9.63
CA LEU A 26 5.71 12.45 -10.67
C LEU A 26 6.28 13.61 -11.48
N PRO A 27 6.04 13.69 -12.80
CA PRO A 27 6.22 14.94 -13.52
C PRO A 27 5.18 15.97 -13.05
N ASP A 28 5.56 17.25 -13.03
CA ASP A 28 4.74 18.35 -12.52
C ASP A 28 3.45 18.60 -13.30
N PHE A 29 3.41 18.22 -14.58
CA PHE A 29 2.25 18.36 -15.45
C PHE A 29 1.15 17.33 -15.21
N GLN A 30 1.38 16.30 -14.37
CA GLN A 30 0.34 15.33 -14.05
C GLN A 30 -0.72 15.95 -13.12
N ARG A 31 -1.99 15.53 -13.34
CA ARG A 31 -3.11 15.98 -12.50
C ARG A 31 -2.92 15.58 -11.03
N ASP A 32 -3.60 16.28 -10.14
CA ASP A 32 -3.63 15.95 -8.73
C ASP A 32 -4.29 14.58 -8.45
N PHE A 33 -4.07 14.07 -7.25
CA PHE A 33 -4.72 12.86 -6.79
C PHE A 33 -6.22 13.12 -6.55
N VAL A 34 -7.06 12.32 -7.18
CA VAL A 34 -8.54 12.51 -7.14
C VAL A 34 -9.32 11.22 -6.88
N TRP A 35 -8.63 10.11 -6.61
CA TRP A 35 -9.33 8.85 -6.35
C TRP A 35 -10.10 8.90 -5.04
N GLU A 36 -11.34 8.40 -5.12
CA GLU A 36 -12.16 8.18 -3.94
C GLU A 36 -11.59 7.04 -3.09
N PRO A 37 -11.73 7.10 -1.76
CA PRO A 37 -11.19 6.07 -0.87
C PRO A 37 -11.79 4.67 -1.10
N SER A 38 -13.01 4.57 -1.62
CA SER A 38 -13.63 3.32 -2.05
C SER A 38 -12.87 2.67 -3.22
N ALA A 39 -12.44 3.46 -4.21
CA ALA A 39 -11.63 2.95 -5.31
C ALA A 39 -10.27 2.39 -4.83
N THR A 40 -9.68 3.03 -3.82
CA THR A 40 -8.48 2.51 -3.15
C THR A 40 -8.76 1.19 -2.45
N GLN A 41 -9.89 1.08 -1.75
CA GLN A 41 -10.30 -0.15 -1.07
C GLN A 41 -10.52 -1.29 -2.08
N GLU A 42 -11.23 -1.05 -3.18
CA GLU A 42 -11.43 -2.03 -4.26
C GLU A 42 -10.11 -2.49 -4.89
N LEU A 43 -9.15 -1.58 -5.06
CA LEU A 43 -7.82 -1.91 -5.56
C LEU A 43 -7.06 -2.84 -4.59
N ILE A 44 -7.14 -2.57 -3.29
CA ILE A 44 -6.50 -3.41 -2.26
C ILE A 44 -7.17 -4.80 -2.22
N VAL A 45 -8.50 -4.86 -2.33
CA VAL A 45 -9.25 -6.13 -2.46
C VAL A 45 -8.78 -6.93 -3.68
N SER A 46 -8.61 -6.26 -4.81
CA SER A 46 -8.10 -6.90 -6.04
C SER A 46 -6.72 -7.49 -5.83
N ILE A 47 -5.82 -6.76 -5.16
CA ILE A 47 -4.46 -7.22 -4.83
C ILE A 47 -4.52 -8.42 -3.87
N ALA A 48 -5.32 -8.34 -2.81
CA ALA A 48 -5.47 -9.42 -1.82
C ALA A 48 -6.03 -10.71 -2.44
N ASN A 49 -6.82 -10.60 -3.51
CA ASN A 49 -7.32 -11.74 -4.28
C ASN A 49 -6.43 -12.10 -5.48
N ASN A 50 -5.24 -11.51 -5.57
CA ASN A 50 -4.27 -11.74 -6.65
C ASN A 50 -4.83 -11.44 -8.06
N TYR A 51 -5.74 -10.45 -8.16
CA TYR A 51 -6.26 -9.99 -9.45
C TYR A 51 -5.34 -8.92 -10.05
N PRO A 52 -5.29 -8.82 -11.39
CA PRO A 52 -4.51 -7.80 -12.05
C PRO A 52 -4.97 -6.38 -11.68
N ALA A 53 -4.08 -5.57 -11.13
CA ALA A 53 -4.34 -4.18 -10.74
C ALA A 53 -3.78 -3.16 -11.76
N GLY A 54 -3.55 -3.59 -12.99
CA GLY A 54 -3.01 -2.77 -14.08
C GLY A 54 -1.48 -2.69 -14.08
N SER A 55 -0.94 -1.97 -15.07
CA SER A 55 0.50 -1.76 -15.27
C SER A 55 0.93 -0.35 -14.87
N ILE A 56 2.23 -0.16 -14.70
CA ILE A 56 2.86 1.12 -14.43
C ILE A 56 3.75 1.46 -15.61
N LEU A 57 3.65 2.68 -16.12
CA LEU A 57 4.56 3.23 -17.12
C LEU A 57 5.45 4.28 -16.45
N ARG A 58 6.76 4.14 -16.58
CA ARG A 58 7.73 5.10 -16.08
C ARG A 58 8.84 5.37 -17.08
N VAL A 59 9.51 6.49 -16.97
CA VAL A 59 10.69 6.83 -17.75
C VAL A 59 11.87 7.08 -16.82
N ARG A 60 13.05 6.64 -17.24
CA ARG A 60 14.29 7.03 -16.56
C ARG A 60 14.60 8.50 -16.89
N ASP A 61 14.72 9.34 -15.88
CA ASP A 61 14.96 10.78 -16.03
C ASP A 61 16.38 11.18 -15.62
N ALA A 62 17.38 10.58 -16.28
CA ALA A 62 18.77 10.90 -16.00
C ALA A 62 19.14 12.34 -16.41
N LYS A 63 18.50 12.87 -17.45
CA LYS A 63 18.74 14.22 -17.97
C LYS A 63 17.91 15.31 -17.27
N ARG A 64 16.93 14.93 -16.45
CA ARG A 64 16.00 15.83 -15.73
C ARG A 64 15.35 16.87 -16.66
N VAL A 65 14.73 16.36 -17.70
CA VAL A 65 14.07 17.18 -18.72
C VAL A 65 12.79 17.80 -18.18
N PHE A 66 12.13 17.14 -17.23
CA PHE A 66 10.86 17.61 -16.68
C PHE A 66 11.05 18.07 -15.23
N ALA A 67 10.30 19.11 -14.84
CA ALA A 67 10.11 19.43 -13.44
C ALA A 67 9.35 18.25 -12.78
N ALA A 68 9.72 17.94 -11.54
CA ALA A 68 9.21 16.78 -10.82
C ALA A 68 8.59 17.23 -9.49
N ARG A 69 7.58 16.47 -9.05
CA ARG A 69 6.96 16.61 -7.74
C ARG A 69 6.84 15.24 -7.06
N GLU A 70 6.72 15.25 -5.75
CA GLU A 70 6.43 14.06 -4.96
C GLU A 70 5.03 13.51 -5.23
N PHE A 71 4.84 12.23 -4.93
CA PHE A 71 3.51 11.65 -4.76
C PHE A 71 2.85 12.26 -3.53
N GLU A 72 1.53 12.46 -3.58
CA GLU A 72 0.81 13.05 -2.47
C GLU A 72 0.91 12.20 -1.20
N GLY A 73 1.35 12.84 -0.12
CA GLY A 73 1.65 12.17 1.16
C GLY A 73 3.06 11.57 1.25
N ALA A 74 3.84 11.55 0.16
CA ALA A 74 5.24 11.16 0.20
C ALA A 74 6.13 12.27 0.78
N PRO A 75 7.36 11.94 1.25
CA PRO A 75 8.31 12.94 1.70
C PRO A 75 8.64 13.97 0.60
N PRO A 76 8.80 15.27 0.93
CA PRO A 76 9.11 16.31 -0.04
C PRO A 76 10.44 16.05 -0.75
N LEU A 77 10.57 16.47 -2.00
CA LEU A 77 11.76 16.22 -2.81
C LEU A 77 13.04 16.87 -2.25
N ASP A 78 12.94 18.07 -1.70
CA ASP A 78 14.04 18.80 -1.04
C ASP A 78 15.39 18.74 -1.80
N GLY A 79 15.33 18.82 -3.13
CA GLY A 79 16.51 18.69 -3.99
C GLY A 79 17.07 17.26 -4.13
N THR A 80 16.40 16.26 -3.57
CA THR A 80 16.77 14.84 -3.74
C THR A 80 16.71 14.44 -5.21
N LYS A 81 17.71 13.69 -5.64
CA LYS A 81 17.78 13.18 -7.02
C LYS A 81 16.86 11.96 -7.17
N HIS A 82 15.86 12.08 -8.02
CA HIS A 82 15.05 10.95 -8.45
C HIS A 82 15.68 10.19 -9.62
N THR A 83 15.19 9.00 -9.89
CA THR A 83 15.62 8.14 -11.00
C THR A 83 14.52 7.96 -12.04
N PHE A 84 13.27 7.86 -11.60
CA PHE A 84 12.14 7.58 -12.45
C PHE A 84 11.04 8.64 -12.32
N LEU A 85 10.45 9.00 -13.46
CA LEU A 85 9.18 9.72 -13.53
C LEU A 85 8.07 8.71 -13.89
N VAL A 86 7.03 8.63 -13.08
CA VAL A 86 5.88 7.77 -13.33
C VAL A 86 4.92 8.51 -14.27
N LEU A 87 4.69 7.96 -15.46
CA LEU A 87 3.87 8.56 -16.51
C LEU A 87 2.42 8.04 -16.50
N ASP A 88 2.23 6.76 -16.14
CA ASP A 88 0.91 6.17 -15.92
C ASP A 88 0.91 5.28 -14.69
N GLY A 89 -0.27 5.16 -14.06
CA GLY A 89 -0.44 4.47 -12.78
C GLY A 89 -0.35 5.38 -11.56
N GLN A 90 -0.22 6.71 -11.74
CA GLN A 90 -0.11 7.69 -10.65
C GLN A 90 -1.19 7.49 -9.58
N GLN A 91 -2.47 7.49 -9.96
CA GLN A 91 -3.58 7.43 -9.00
C GLN A 91 -3.52 6.14 -8.16
N ARG A 92 -3.27 5.00 -8.80
CA ARG A 92 -3.10 3.70 -8.13
C ARG A 92 -1.92 3.70 -7.17
N MET A 93 -0.77 4.18 -7.63
CA MET A 93 0.44 4.21 -6.80
C MET A 93 0.32 5.18 -5.63
N THR A 94 -0.31 6.35 -5.83
CA THR A 94 -0.59 7.30 -4.74
C THR A 94 -1.51 6.69 -3.70
N SER A 95 -2.61 6.06 -4.14
CA SER A 95 -3.59 5.47 -3.23
C SER A 95 -3.01 4.31 -2.42
N LEU A 96 -2.26 3.41 -3.07
CA LEU A 96 -1.57 2.32 -2.37
C LEU A 96 -0.50 2.84 -1.42
N TYR A 97 0.28 3.84 -1.86
CA TYR A 97 1.27 4.46 -0.99
C TYR A 97 0.61 5.05 0.27
N GLN A 98 -0.45 5.83 0.12
CA GLN A 98 -1.16 6.41 1.27
C GLN A 98 -1.72 5.34 2.20
N ALA A 99 -2.32 4.29 1.65
CA ALA A 99 -2.90 3.20 2.45
C ALA A 99 -1.84 2.42 3.24
N PHE A 100 -0.75 1.99 2.57
CA PHE A 100 0.29 1.16 3.18
C PHE A 100 1.28 1.96 4.05
N TYR A 101 1.39 3.28 3.85
CA TYR A 101 2.21 4.13 4.72
C TYR A 101 1.40 4.84 5.80
N GLY A 102 0.08 4.70 5.78
CA GLY A 102 -0.81 5.31 6.77
C GLY A 102 -0.81 6.84 6.71
N VAL A 103 -0.66 7.41 5.51
CA VAL A 103 -0.63 8.87 5.25
C VAL A 103 -1.87 9.31 4.46
N GLY A 104 -1.98 10.58 4.12
CA GLY A 104 -3.11 11.14 3.39
C GLY A 104 -4.36 11.33 4.27
N GLU A 105 -5.51 11.56 3.60
CA GLU A 105 -6.76 11.92 4.29
C GLU A 105 -7.48 10.72 4.92
N HIS A 106 -7.20 9.50 4.51
CA HIS A 106 -7.90 8.29 4.97
C HIS A 106 -6.93 7.29 5.59
N ARG A 107 -7.46 6.51 6.53
CA ARG A 107 -6.81 5.35 7.14
C ARG A 107 -7.60 4.11 6.77
N TYR A 108 -6.90 3.04 6.41
CA TYR A 108 -7.47 1.76 6.02
C TYR A 108 -7.19 0.74 7.11
N PHE A 109 -8.23 -0.02 7.44
CA PHE A 109 -8.17 -1.05 8.47
C PHE A 109 -8.75 -2.35 7.94
N LEU A 110 -8.26 -3.45 8.49
CA LEU A 110 -8.82 -4.77 8.29
C LEU A 110 -9.40 -5.24 9.62
N ASP A 111 -10.71 -5.52 9.63
CA ASP A 111 -11.42 -6.07 10.80
C ASP A 111 -11.16 -7.58 10.85
N LEU A 112 -10.24 -7.98 11.73
CA LEU A 112 -9.88 -9.40 11.87
C LEU A 112 -11.00 -10.21 12.51
N ASN A 113 -11.94 -9.63 13.28
CA ASN A 113 -13.09 -10.38 13.79
C ASN A 113 -13.93 -10.92 12.64
N LYS A 114 -14.17 -10.11 11.61
CA LYS A 114 -14.91 -10.55 10.42
C LYS A 114 -14.21 -11.71 9.70
N LEU A 115 -12.89 -11.63 9.54
CA LEU A 115 -12.13 -12.72 8.90
C LEU A 115 -12.10 -14.00 9.74
N ILE A 116 -12.02 -13.87 11.07
CA ILE A 116 -12.13 -14.99 12.01
C ILE A 116 -13.51 -15.66 11.92
N ASP A 117 -14.57 -14.86 11.73
CA ASP A 117 -15.94 -15.34 11.55
C ASP A 117 -16.21 -15.89 10.14
N GLY A 118 -15.21 -15.91 9.25
CA GLY A 118 -15.29 -16.50 7.91
C GLY A 118 -15.80 -15.56 6.82
N THR A 119 -15.87 -14.26 7.10
CA THR A 119 -16.23 -13.23 6.11
C THR A 119 -15.07 -13.02 5.11
N ASP A 120 -15.39 -12.64 3.88
CA ASP A 120 -14.36 -12.34 2.88
C ASP A 120 -13.63 -11.01 3.14
N PHE A 121 -12.45 -10.88 2.55
CA PHE A 121 -11.57 -9.71 2.72
C PHE A 121 -12.24 -8.39 2.32
N GLU A 122 -13.07 -8.41 1.27
CA GLU A 122 -13.80 -7.23 0.79
C GLU A 122 -14.74 -6.63 1.85
N GLU A 123 -15.39 -7.47 2.64
CA GLU A 123 -16.28 -7.03 3.72
C GLU A 123 -15.52 -6.67 4.99
N ALA A 124 -14.30 -7.19 5.16
CA ALA A 124 -13.49 -6.95 6.34
C ALA A 124 -12.65 -5.66 6.23
N ILE A 125 -12.27 -5.24 5.02
CA ILE A 125 -11.51 -4.00 4.81
C ILE A 125 -12.45 -2.79 4.79
N PHE A 126 -12.05 -1.72 5.46
CA PHE A 126 -12.78 -0.45 5.45
C PHE A 126 -11.84 0.75 5.61
N HIS A 127 -12.35 1.92 5.33
CA HIS A 127 -11.61 3.18 5.46
C HIS A 127 -12.36 4.20 6.31
N VAL A 128 -11.62 5.11 6.92
CA VAL A 128 -12.14 6.22 7.71
C VAL A 128 -11.31 7.47 7.47
N ARG A 129 -11.91 8.66 7.63
CA ARG A 129 -11.15 9.91 7.60
C ARG A 129 -10.17 9.97 8.78
N ALA A 130 -8.89 10.23 8.49
CA ALA A 130 -7.83 10.34 9.48
C ALA A 130 -8.09 11.43 10.53
N SER A 131 -8.80 12.51 10.15
CA SER A 131 -9.14 13.62 11.05
C SER A 131 -10.19 13.29 12.11
N THR A 132 -10.91 12.17 11.99
CA THR A 132 -11.96 11.77 12.93
C THR A 132 -11.38 11.39 14.29
N LYS A 133 -12.15 11.62 15.36
CA LYS A 133 -11.78 11.17 16.72
C LYS A 133 -11.61 9.65 16.77
N TRP A 134 -12.42 8.92 16.01
CA TRP A 134 -12.37 7.47 15.91
C TRP A 134 -11.03 6.99 15.35
N ALA A 135 -10.58 7.55 14.23
CA ALA A 135 -9.30 7.18 13.61
C ALA A 135 -8.10 7.54 14.49
N LYS A 136 -8.12 8.74 15.08
CA LYS A 136 -7.04 9.21 15.99
C LYS A 136 -6.90 8.32 17.23
N ALA A 137 -8.01 7.87 17.82
CA ALA A 137 -7.95 6.96 18.95
C ALA A 137 -7.30 5.62 18.56
N ARG A 138 -7.49 5.15 17.33
CA ARG A 138 -6.93 3.89 16.82
C ARG A 138 -5.54 4.03 16.18
N GLU A 139 -4.86 5.12 16.42
CA GLU A 139 -3.40 5.20 16.31
C GLU A 139 -2.73 4.49 17.51
N ASP A 140 -3.47 4.32 18.62
CA ASP A 140 -3.05 3.54 19.76
C ASP A 140 -3.12 2.03 19.47
N PHE A 141 -1.99 1.35 19.63
CA PHE A 141 -1.87 -0.08 19.43
C PHE A 141 -2.81 -0.90 20.32
N ASP A 142 -3.00 -0.47 21.56
CA ASP A 142 -3.79 -1.20 22.55
C ASP A 142 -5.25 -1.28 22.12
N LEU A 143 -5.80 -0.18 21.62
CA LEU A 143 -7.16 -0.19 21.04
C LEU A 143 -7.25 -1.03 19.75
N GLN A 144 -6.25 -0.95 18.90
CA GLN A 144 -6.21 -1.80 17.69
C GLN A 144 -6.25 -3.29 18.06
N ALA A 145 -5.46 -3.69 19.04
CA ALA A 145 -5.37 -5.08 19.49
C ALA A 145 -6.65 -5.55 20.18
N ASP A 146 -7.20 -4.75 21.12
CA ASP A 146 -8.41 -5.09 21.87
C ASP A 146 -9.65 -5.22 20.96
N GLU A 147 -9.69 -4.45 19.87
CA GLU A 147 -10.74 -4.47 18.86
C GLU A 147 -10.43 -5.39 17.65
N LEU A 148 -9.22 -5.96 17.59
CA LEU A 148 -8.73 -6.74 16.43
C LEU A 148 -8.84 -5.99 15.10
N LEU A 149 -8.52 -4.70 15.13
CA LEU A 149 -8.48 -3.82 13.96
C LEU A 149 -7.04 -3.64 13.49
N LEU A 150 -6.65 -4.35 12.43
CA LEU A 150 -5.31 -4.25 11.85
C LEU A 150 -5.23 -3.02 10.94
N PRO A 151 -4.41 -1.99 11.26
CA PRO A 151 -4.13 -0.92 10.32
C PRO A 151 -3.39 -1.46 9.09
N LEU A 152 -3.81 -1.08 7.90
CA LEU A 152 -3.18 -1.56 6.67
C LEU A 152 -1.71 -1.15 6.57
N SER A 153 -1.32 -0.06 7.24
CA SER A 153 0.08 0.40 7.32
C SER A 153 1.04 -0.60 7.99
N VAL A 154 0.52 -1.55 8.76
CA VAL A 154 1.30 -2.67 9.30
C VAL A 154 1.84 -3.54 8.17
N LEU A 155 1.06 -3.70 7.09
CA LEU A 155 1.42 -4.53 5.94
C LEU A 155 2.52 -3.92 5.04
N LYS A 156 2.94 -2.68 5.31
CA LYS A 156 4.18 -2.14 4.73
C LYS A 156 5.39 -3.04 5.01
N GLY A 157 5.39 -3.72 6.17
CA GLY A 157 6.39 -4.73 6.53
C GLY A 157 6.10 -6.13 5.97
N GLY A 158 5.12 -6.27 5.06
CA GLY A 158 4.69 -7.53 4.49
C GLY A 158 4.15 -8.50 5.54
N ALA A 159 4.22 -9.80 5.26
CA ALA A 159 3.82 -10.86 6.17
C ALA A 159 4.56 -10.80 7.53
N GLY A 160 5.83 -10.36 7.53
CA GLY A 160 6.60 -10.15 8.76
C GLY A 160 5.99 -9.06 9.66
N GLY A 161 5.49 -7.96 9.09
CA GLY A 161 4.78 -6.92 9.82
C GLY A 161 3.49 -7.44 10.44
N PHE A 162 2.69 -8.17 9.67
CA PHE A 162 1.48 -8.84 10.15
C PHE A 162 1.78 -9.79 11.32
N GLY A 163 2.75 -10.68 11.17
CA GLY A 163 3.11 -11.63 12.22
C GLY A 163 3.63 -10.96 13.50
N GLN A 164 4.33 -9.82 13.41
CA GLN A 164 4.75 -9.06 14.60
C GLN A 164 3.54 -8.43 15.30
N TRP A 165 2.65 -7.81 14.55
CA TRP A 165 1.44 -7.18 15.07
C TRP A 165 0.54 -8.23 15.74
N SER A 166 0.28 -9.37 15.06
CA SER A 166 -0.60 -10.44 15.55
C SER A 166 -0.09 -11.04 16.86
N ARG A 167 1.21 -11.35 16.95
CA ARG A 167 1.81 -11.85 18.19
C ARG A 167 1.70 -10.87 19.35
N LYS A 168 1.84 -9.57 19.07
CA LYS A 168 1.71 -8.53 20.07
C LYS A 168 0.26 -8.36 20.51
N ALA A 169 -0.69 -8.42 19.57
CA ALA A 169 -2.12 -8.36 19.83
C ALA A 169 -2.59 -9.57 20.67
N ALA A 170 -2.19 -10.78 20.29
CA ALA A 170 -2.57 -12.02 21.00
C ALA A 170 -2.21 -11.99 22.51
N ARG A 171 -1.14 -11.32 22.89
CA ARG A 171 -0.72 -11.19 24.31
C ARG A 171 -1.67 -10.32 25.14
N ARG A 172 -2.49 -9.50 24.53
CA ARG A 172 -3.44 -8.60 25.20
C ARG A 172 -4.84 -9.20 25.32
N LEU A 173 -5.17 -10.14 24.42
CA LEU A 173 -6.49 -10.74 24.35
C LEU A 173 -6.71 -11.71 25.50
N ASP A 174 -7.98 -11.87 25.90
CA ASP A 174 -8.41 -12.97 26.74
C ASP A 174 -8.18 -14.33 26.01
N ASN A 175 -8.29 -15.43 26.76
CA ASN A 175 -7.98 -16.75 26.23
C ASN A 175 -8.89 -17.14 25.05
N GLU A 176 -10.17 -16.76 25.07
CA GLU A 176 -11.12 -17.14 24.02
C GLU A 176 -10.78 -16.43 22.69
N LYS A 177 -10.63 -15.10 22.74
CA LYS A 177 -10.27 -14.30 21.56
C LYS A 177 -8.88 -14.67 21.02
N ARG A 178 -7.92 -14.94 21.92
CA ARG A 178 -6.58 -15.36 21.53
C ARG A 178 -6.59 -16.66 20.75
N ILE A 179 -7.28 -17.69 21.23
CA ILE A 179 -7.38 -18.97 20.54
C ILE A 179 -8.03 -18.79 19.17
N LYS A 180 -9.15 -18.06 19.08
CA LYS A 180 -9.81 -17.78 17.80
C LYS A 180 -8.88 -17.07 16.81
N LEU A 181 -8.11 -16.10 17.28
CA LEU A 181 -7.14 -15.41 16.44
C LEU A 181 -6.04 -16.36 15.98
N GLU A 182 -5.41 -17.11 16.91
CA GLU A 182 -4.32 -18.05 16.61
C GLU A 182 -4.77 -19.12 15.61
N ASP A 183 -5.97 -19.67 15.74
CA ASP A 183 -6.54 -20.65 14.83
C ASP A 183 -6.80 -20.10 13.41
N ALA A 184 -7.09 -18.81 13.29
CA ALA A 184 -7.37 -18.16 12.00
C ALA A 184 -6.13 -17.56 11.33
N LEU A 185 -5.03 -17.34 12.07
CA LEU A 185 -3.86 -16.61 11.56
C LEU A 185 -3.28 -17.23 10.29
N ASP A 186 -3.08 -18.54 10.27
CA ASP A 186 -2.49 -19.24 9.12
C ASP A 186 -3.34 -19.08 7.86
N LEU A 187 -4.68 -19.15 8.02
CA LEU A 187 -5.60 -18.96 6.91
C LEU A 187 -5.58 -17.49 6.41
N ILE A 188 -5.65 -16.54 7.33
CA ILE A 188 -5.62 -15.10 6.98
C ILE A 188 -4.31 -14.76 6.29
N GLU A 189 -3.18 -15.22 6.84
CA GLU A 189 -1.86 -14.96 6.28
C GLU A 189 -1.72 -15.61 4.91
N SER A 190 -2.01 -16.87 4.75
CA SER A 190 -1.82 -17.59 3.49
C SER A 190 -2.79 -17.16 2.39
N LYS A 191 -4.04 -16.80 2.74
CA LYS A 191 -5.07 -16.46 1.75
C LYS A 191 -4.92 -15.03 1.24
N TRP A 192 -4.59 -14.06 2.11
CA TRP A 192 -4.65 -12.64 1.74
C TRP A 192 -3.35 -11.86 2.00
N ILE A 193 -2.72 -12.05 3.17
CA ILE A 193 -1.54 -11.25 3.52
C ILE A 193 -0.35 -11.60 2.63
N GLN A 194 -0.15 -12.89 2.37
CA GLN A 194 0.90 -13.37 1.48
C GLN A 194 0.66 -12.89 0.04
N ALA A 195 -0.59 -12.90 -0.43
CA ALA A 195 -0.93 -12.39 -1.77
C ALA A 195 -0.58 -10.90 -1.90
N ILE A 196 -0.81 -10.10 -0.86
CA ILE A 196 -0.42 -8.68 -0.83
C ILE A 196 1.11 -8.52 -0.80
N ASP A 197 1.81 -9.31 0.03
CA ASP A 197 3.28 -9.22 0.16
C ASP A 197 3.99 -9.65 -1.12
N ASP A 198 3.49 -10.68 -1.79
CA ASP A 198 4.04 -11.24 -3.04
C ASP A 198 3.51 -10.54 -4.31
N TYR A 199 2.65 -9.53 -4.16
CA TYR A 199 2.05 -8.90 -5.33
C TYR A 199 3.09 -8.18 -6.19
N HIS A 200 3.04 -8.47 -7.51
CA HIS A 200 3.91 -7.85 -8.50
C HIS A 200 3.08 -7.10 -9.55
N SER A 201 3.40 -5.82 -9.76
CA SER A 201 2.84 -5.02 -10.85
C SER A 201 3.73 -5.11 -12.10
N PRO A 202 3.16 -5.28 -13.29
CA PRO A 202 3.90 -5.08 -14.54
C PRO A 202 4.39 -3.63 -14.63
N VAL A 203 5.69 -3.44 -14.85
CA VAL A 203 6.30 -2.12 -14.98
C VAL A 203 7.00 -2.03 -16.34
N VAL A 204 6.62 -1.03 -17.12
CA VAL A 204 7.29 -0.67 -18.36
C VAL A 204 8.18 0.54 -18.09
N THR A 205 9.48 0.38 -18.29
CA THR A 205 10.45 1.47 -18.13
C THR A 205 10.93 1.93 -19.50
N LEU A 206 10.72 3.20 -19.80
CA LEU A 206 11.26 3.86 -21.00
C LEU A 206 12.67 4.38 -20.72
N SER A 207 13.53 4.31 -21.72
CA SER A 207 14.87 4.89 -21.63
C SER A 207 14.82 6.42 -21.82
N ASP A 208 15.79 7.12 -21.26
CA ASP A 208 16.02 8.55 -21.49
C ASP A 208 16.75 8.87 -22.81
N LYS A 209 16.96 7.87 -23.65
CA LYS A 209 17.62 8.01 -24.93
C LYS A 209 16.65 8.61 -25.95
N THR A 210 16.32 9.89 -25.79
CA THR A 210 15.80 10.72 -26.85
C THR A 210 17.00 11.41 -27.51
N GLU A 211 17.25 11.11 -28.77
CA GLU A 211 18.12 11.92 -29.62
C GLU A 211 17.46 13.26 -29.89
#